data_6bd1b71f1a2432a9d5d5cd2fb6d9bd2e
#
_entry.id   6bd1b71f1a2432a9d5d5cd2fb6d9bd2e
#
_cell.length_a   1.000
_cell.length_b   1.000
_cell.length_c   1.000
_cell.angle_alpha   90.00
_cell.angle_beta   90.00
_cell.angle_gamma   90.00
#
_symmetry.space_group_name_H-M   'P 1'
#
loop_
_entity.id
_entity.type
_entity.pdbx_description
1 polymer ?
#
loop_
_entity_poly.entity_id
_entity_poly.type
_entity_poly.pdbx_seq_one_letter_code
_entity_poly.pdbx_strand_id
1 'polypeptide(L)'
;MCGIRRHKGRKTFILVKRITVKITKNIYYFFRYAYRFNLQIHTQVAPAREGGGIRPLVRKRPAAHGPRHPPEQDGPEGATARTAVRKRAKHPEKADRAETDRRKSGGNGNRIRNFSLSLVAMAGLYFHIPFCKRVCAYCDFYKSVELDRMEPLAEAMRRELEARRDYLGSEPVRTRYFGGGTPSLCPPETIGGLLARAAELFDCSAVEETTLEANPDDLTPAYLEALRRTGIDRLSIGIQSFDDACLKLMNRRHTAAQAAESVRRAREAGFGNLTIDLIFGVPGFGGDTLRRSLDTALALGPEHISAYHLTIEPATAFGRRAARGDFAPVEEEVSEAEFGLVHDTLTAAGYEHYEVSNFARPGFRARHNAAYWHGAKYLGIGPAAHSFDGRERHWNVASVTQYIGGAEPGSETLSERDRFNEYLLTRLRTAEGIGLAETEALFGAERTARIVREVRPWTETGTAEIRGGRLAVPPRRMLLSDAVIETLLET
;
A
#
# COMPACT_ATOMS: atom_id res chain seq x y z
N MET A 1 46.49 -1.26 40.68
CA MET A 1 45.37 -0.34 40.61
C MET A 1 45.13 0.01 39.14
N CYS A 2 44.23 -0.67 38.49
CA CYS A 2 43.97 -0.48 37.05
C CYS A 2 42.53 0.05 36.90
N GLY A 3 42.42 1.34 36.55
CA GLY A 3 41.13 2.03 36.46
C GLY A 3 40.45 1.74 35.15
N ILE A 4 39.30 1.08 35.20
CA ILE A 4 38.41 0.85 34.06
C ILE A 4 37.61 2.16 33.81
N ARG A 5 37.96 2.88 32.75
CA ARG A 5 37.14 3.99 32.24
C ARG A 5 35.96 3.41 31.47
N ARG A 6 34.74 3.60 32.01
CA ARG A 6 33.48 3.39 31.28
C ARG A 6 33.34 4.43 30.17
N HIS A 7 33.36 3.98 28.93
CA HIS A 7 32.92 4.79 27.80
C HIS A 7 31.37 4.98 27.86
N LYS A 8 30.95 6.20 28.11
CA LYS A 8 29.57 6.64 27.91
C LYS A 8 29.24 6.52 26.43
N GLY A 9 28.26 5.69 26.09
CA GLY A 9 27.69 5.60 24.73
C GLY A 9 27.23 6.99 24.27
N ARG A 10 27.82 7.46 23.18
CA ARG A 10 27.32 8.61 22.45
C ARG A 10 26.06 8.14 21.73
N LYS A 11 24.89 8.62 22.18
CA LYS A 11 23.67 8.63 21.35
C LYS A 11 24.00 9.51 20.15
N THR A 12 24.18 8.91 19.01
CA THR A 12 24.31 9.62 17.74
C THR A 12 22.90 10.11 17.40
N PHE A 13 22.56 11.32 17.83
CA PHE A 13 21.43 12.04 17.27
C PHE A 13 21.79 12.36 15.83
N ILE A 14 21.18 11.62 14.89
CA ILE A 14 21.20 11.99 13.48
C ILE A 14 20.33 13.26 13.39
N LEU A 15 20.98 14.41 13.40
CA LEU A 15 20.36 15.70 13.09
C LEU A 15 20.07 15.67 11.58
N VAL A 16 18.89 15.20 11.20
CA VAL A 16 18.41 15.26 9.81
C VAL A 16 18.32 16.74 9.45
N LYS A 17 19.33 17.25 8.75
CA LYS A 17 19.26 18.57 8.14
C LYS A 17 18.09 18.52 7.16
N ARG A 18 17.07 19.33 7.43
CA ARG A 18 15.94 19.58 6.52
C ARG A 18 16.48 20.10 5.19
N ILE A 19 16.68 19.21 4.24
CA ILE A 19 16.86 19.58 2.85
C ILE A 19 15.45 19.57 2.27
N THR A 20 14.90 20.75 2.03
CA THR A 20 13.66 20.91 1.27
C THR A 20 13.99 20.63 -0.19
N VAL A 21 14.06 19.36 -0.57
CA VAL A 21 14.03 18.97 -1.98
C VAL A 21 12.66 19.42 -2.49
N LYS A 22 12.62 20.33 -3.44
CA LYS A 22 11.46 20.51 -4.30
C LYS A 22 11.32 19.27 -5.16
N ILE A 23 10.91 18.18 -4.55
CA ILE A 23 10.26 17.09 -5.29
C ILE A 23 9.07 17.78 -5.93
N THR A 24 8.95 17.72 -7.26
CA THR A 24 7.81 18.33 -7.93
C THR A 24 6.54 17.87 -7.21
N LYS A 25 5.62 18.80 -6.91
CA LYS A 25 4.38 18.47 -6.18
C LYS A 25 3.69 17.22 -6.74
N ASN A 26 3.91 16.94 -7.99
CA ASN A 26 3.32 15.87 -8.78
C ASN A 26 3.92 14.49 -8.49
N ILE A 27 5.23 14.37 -8.19
CA ILE A 27 5.83 13.10 -7.71
C ILE A 27 5.24 12.72 -6.35
N TYR A 28 5.11 13.69 -5.45
CA TYR A 28 4.48 13.48 -4.15
C TYR A 28 3.03 12.99 -4.29
N TYR A 29 2.22 13.63 -5.17
CA TYR A 29 0.86 13.20 -5.45
C TYR A 29 0.81 11.84 -6.14
N PHE A 30 1.71 11.52 -7.06
CA PHE A 30 1.77 10.23 -7.73
C PHE A 30 2.00 9.08 -6.74
N PHE A 31 3.02 9.19 -5.89
CA PHE A 31 3.26 8.18 -4.86
C PHE A 31 2.15 8.13 -3.80
N ARG A 32 1.52 9.25 -3.53
CA ARG A 32 0.38 9.37 -2.63
C ARG A 32 -0.90 8.75 -3.20
N TYR A 33 -1.11 8.78 -4.52
CA TYR A 33 -2.28 8.22 -5.18
C TYR A 33 -2.08 6.78 -5.68
N ALA A 34 -0.90 6.43 -6.15
CA ALA A 34 -0.61 5.08 -6.63
C ALA A 34 -0.29 4.11 -5.48
N TYR A 35 0.21 4.63 -4.36
CA TYR A 35 0.65 3.84 -3.22
C TYR A 35 0.28 4.53 -1.92
N ARG A 36 -0.24 3.79 -0.94
CA ARG A 36 -0.45 4.24 0.45
C ARG A 36 0.91 4.38 1.14
N PHE A 37 1.73 5.37 0.75
CA PHE A 37 3.10 5.50 1.23
C PHE A 37 3.31 6.57 2.28
N ASN A 38 4.14 6.20 3.29
CA ASN A 38 4.77 7.04 4.27
C ASN A 38 5.85 7.92 3.63
N LEU A 39 5.49 9.06 3.07
CA LEU A 39 6.45 10.14 2.85
C LEU A 39 6.17 11.23 3.88
N GLN A 40 6.74 11.11 5.08
CA GLN A 40 6.79 12.23 6.03
C GLN A 40 7.80 13.27 5.54
N ILE A 41 7.45 14.00 4.50
CA ILE A 41 8.12 15.26 4.22
C ILE A 41 7.38 16.33 5.03
N HIS A 42 7.89 16.65 6.21
CA HIS A 42 7.43 17.80 7.00
C HIS A 42 7.74 19.11 6.26
N THR A 43 6.85 19.55 5.37
CA THR A 43 6.83 20.95 4.93
C THR A 43 6.08 21.78 5.95
N GLN A 44 6.71 22.16 7.05
CA GLN A 44 6.26 23.32 7.79
C GLN A 44 6.66 24.56 6.99
N VAL A 45 5.75 25.07 6.18
CA VAL A 45 5.79 26.45 5.74
C VAL A 45 5.39 27.29 6.95
N ALA A 46 6.34 27.89 7.65
CA ALA A 46 6.06 28.93 8.63
C ALA A 46 5.50 30.15 7.88
N PRO A 47 4.35 30.73 8.28
CA PRO A 47 3.94 32.00 7.73
C PRO A 47 4.90 33.08 8.22
N ALA A 48 5.37 33.93 7.30
CA ALA A 48 6.13 35.14 7.60
C ALA A 48 5.33 35.99 8.59
N ARG A 49 5.91 36.25 9.77
CA ARG A 49 5.35 37.20 10.73
C ARG A 49 5.80 38.60 10.29
N GLU A 50 4.86 39.38 9.79
CA GLU A 50 4.93 40.82 9.87
C GLU A 50 4.55 41.23 11.29
N GLY A 51 5.28 42.23 11.80
CA GLY A 51 5.24 42.65 13.19
C GLY A 51 3.96 43.37 13.60
N GLY A 52 3.54 43.19 14.85
CA GLY A 52 2.49 43.94 15.51
C GLY A 52 2.26 43.42 16.91
N GLY A 53 2.84 44.07 17.91
CA GLY A 53 2.70 43.69 19.32
C GLY A 53 1.31 43.99 19.87
N ILE A 54 0.77 43.09 20.71
CA ILE A 54 -0.25 43.40 21.73
C ILE A 54 -0.07 42.48 22.95
N ARG A 55 -0.24 43.10 24.11
CA ARG A 55 -0.05 42.63 25.49
C ARG A 55 -1.00 41.50 25.92
N PRO A 56 -0.69 40.74 26.98
CA PRO A 56 -1.51 39.64 27.48
C PRO A 56 -2.62 40.09 28.41
N LEU A 57 -3.80 39.50 28.26
CA LEU A 57 -4.92 39.59 29.21
C LEU A 57 -5.10 38.25 29.93
N VAL A 58 -4.83 38.28 31.22
CA VAL A 58 -5.12 37.24 32.21
C VAL A 58 -6.63 37.16 32.40
N ARG A 59 -7.25 35.99 32.32
CA ARG A 59 -8.55 35.73 32.95
C ARG A 59 -8.64 34.30 33.54
N LYS A 60 -9.16 34.34 34.76
CA LYS A 60 -9.30 33.34 35.81
C LYS A 60 -10.16 32.11 35.43
N ARG A 61 -9.81 30.96 36.03
CA ARG A 61 -10.62 29.73 36.15
C ARG A 61 -11.87 29.99 37.04
N PRO A 62 -12.90 29.20 36.87
CA PRO A 62 -13.61 28.61 38.02
C PRO A 62 -13.68 27.10 38.01
N ALA A 63 -14.03 26.60 39.20
CA ALA A 63 -13.81 25.34 39.82
C ALA A 63 -14.72 24.16 39.38
N ALA A 64 -14.31 23.01 39.84
CA ALA A 64 -14.82 21.64 39.70
C ALA A 64 -16.23 21.41 40.25
N HIS A 65 -16.94 20.44 39.68
CA HIS A 65 -17.88 19.58 40.37
C HIS A 65 -17.68 18.12 39.94
N GLY A 66 -17.53 17.27 40.96
CA GLY A 66 -17.26 15.84 40.87
C GLY A 66 -18.55 14.97 40.73
N PRO A 67 -18.37 13.65 40.78
CA PRO A 67 -19.29 12.67 40.15
C PRO A 67 -20.34 12.08 41.07
N ARG A 68 -21.42 11.57 40.51
CA ARG A 68 -22.37 10.67 41.20
C ARG A 68 -22.53 9.36 40.45
N HIS A 69 -22.26 8.26 41.13
CA HIS A 69 -22.72 6.89 40.83
C HIS A 69 -24.17 6.71 41.26
N PRO A 70 -24.91 5.78 40.66
CA PRO A 70 -25.63 4.73 41.38
C PRO A 70 -25.77 3.41 40.60
N PRO A 71 -26.50 2.40 41.14
CA PRO A 71 -25.95 1.27 41.85
C PRO A 71 -26.25 -0.08 41.14
N GLU A 72 -25.60 -1.11 41.65
CA GLU A 72 -25.75 -2.53 41.33
C GLU A 72 -27.17 -3.06 41.52
N GLN A 73 -27.57 -4.08 40.75
CA GLN A 73 -28.53 -5.09 41.13
C GLN A 73 -28.18 -6.47 40.58
N ASP A 74 -28.33 -7.41 41.48
CA ASP A 74 -27.96 -8.81 41.58
C ASP A 74 -28.57 -9.74 40.51
N GLY A 75 -27.91 -10.93 40.38
CA GLY A 75 -28.21 -12.09 39.57
C GLY A 75 -29.51 -12.84 39.87
N PRO A 76 -29.73 -14.12 39.49
CA PRO A 76 -28.92 -15.27 39.90
C PRO A 76 -28.72 -16.42 38.85
N GLU A 77 -27.83 -17.29 39.22
CA GLU A 77 -27.52 -18.69 38.97
C GLU A 77 -28.48 -19.64 38.22
N GLY A 78 -27.86 -20.64 37.52
CA GLY A 78 -28.50 -21.93 37.18
C GLY A 78 -27.75 -22.66 36.05
N ALA A 79 -26.80 -23.43 36.32
CA ALA A 79 -26.63 -24.88 36.52
C ALA A 79 -26.69 -25.79 35.29
N THR A 80 -25.54 -26.41 35.04
CA THR A 80 -25.22 -27.82 34.66
C THR A 80 -25.87 -28.51 33.45
N ALA A 81 -25.04 -29.08 32.58
CA ALA A 81 -24.90 -30.55 32.43
C ALA A 81 -23.81 -30.95 31.38
N ARG A 82 -23.01 -31.90 31.82
CA ARG A 82 -22.00 -32.69 31.09
C ARG A 82 -22.67 -33.64 30.09
N THR A 83 -22.01 -33.95 28.97
CA THR A 83 -21.79 -35.35 28.63
C THR A 83 -20.68 -35.49 27.54
N ALA A 84 -19.73 -36.34 27.81
CA ALA A 84 -18.66 -36.80 26.96
C ALA A 84 -19.11 -38.02 26.16
N VAL A 85 -18.63 -38.15 24.89
CA VAL A 85 -18.46 -39.46 24.27
C VAL A 85 -17.22 -39.47 23.40
N ARG A 86 -16.27 -40.32 23.78
CA ARG A 86 -15.13 -40.82 22.99
C ARG A 86 -15.60 -41.78 21.89
N LYS A 87 -14.92 -41.78 20.72
CA LYS A 87 -14.50 -43.07 20.10
C LYS A 87 -13.36 -42.86 19.08
N ARG A 88 -12.38 -43.78 19.23
CA ARG A 88 -11.18 -44.04 18.45
C ARG A 88 -11.49 -44.80 17.17
N ALA A 89 -10.58 -44.71 16.21
CA ALA A 89 -9.87 -45.80 15.46
C ALA A 89 -9.60 -45.32 14.02
N LYS A 90 -8.59 -45.63 13.28
CA LYS A 90 -7.37 -46.43 13.28
C LYS A 90 -6.64 -46.11 11.97
N HIS A 91 -5.32 -46.02 12.01
CA HIS A 91 -4.42 -46.13 10.84
C HIS A 91 -4.52 -47.51 10.17
N PRO A 92 -4.07 -47.62 8.92
CA PRO A 92 -2.82 -48.36 8.75
C PRO A 92 -1.77 -47.74 7.82
N GLU A 93 -0.57 -48.20 8.11
CA GLU A 93 0.73 -48.01 7.46
C GLU A 93 0.90 -48.77 6.14
N LYS A 94 1.92 -48.32 5.42
CA LYS A 94 3.11 -48.96 4.75
C LYS A 94 3.25 -48.51 3.32
N ALA A 95 4.30 -47.85 3.00
CA ALA A 95 5.67 -48.21 2.64
C ALA A 95 5.79 -48.61 1.16
N ASP A 96 6.62 -47.87 0.40
CA ASP A 96 7.88 -48.40 -0.07
C ASP A 96 8.76 -47.35 -0.78
N ARG A 97 10.03 -47.60 -0.72
CA ARG A 97 11.32 -47.07 -1.04
C ARG A 97 11.55 -46.49 -2.45
N ALA A 98 12.37 -45.47 -2.42
CA ALA A 98 13.63 -45.29 -3.17
C ALA A 98 13.55 -44.99 -4.68
N GLU A 99 14.05 -43.78 -5.04
CA GLU A 99 15.19 -43.71 -5.94
C GLU A 99 15.80 -42.32 -5.96
N THR A 100 17.10 -42.32 -5.80
CA THR A 100 18.01 -41.18 -5.87
C THR A 100 18.13 -40.65 -7.29
N ASP A 101 17.95 -39.38 -7.54
CA ASP A 101 18.70 -38.76 -8.62
C ASP A 101 19.16 -37.31 -8.28
N ARG A 102 20.47 -37.12 -8.40
CA ARG A 102 21.19 -35.87 -8.30
C ARG A 102 20.89 -35.00 -9.51
N ARG A 103 20.24 -33.86 -9.34
CA ARG A 103 20.36 -32.79 -10.33
C ARG A 103 20.54 -31.42 -9.69
N LYS A 104 21.77 -30.95 -9.73
CA LYS A 104 22.29 -29.62 -10.07
C LYS A 104 21.50 -28.40 -9.57
N SER A 105 22.10 -27.75 -8.58
CA SER A 105 22.01 -26.32 -8.28
C SER A 105 22.28 -25.47 -9.53
N GLY A 106 21.29 -24.79 -10.05
CA GLY A 106 21.46 -23.87 -11.18
C GLY A 106 20.11 -23.43 -11.75
N GLY A 107 19.39 -22.51 -11.14
CA GLY A 107 18.12 -22.06 -11.68
C GLY A 107 17.51 -20.78 -11.16
N ASN A 108 18.06 -20.16 -10.10
CA ASN A 108 17.39 -19.00 -9.50
C ASN A 108 17.80 -17.64 -10.14
N GLY A 109 18.98 -17.54 -10.72
CA GLY A 109 19.45 -16.28 -11.35
C GLY A 109 18.75 -15.90 -12.66
N ASN A 110 18.26 -16.91 -13.41
CA ASN A 110 17.62 -16.67 -14.71
C ASN A 110 16.11 -16.33 -14.57
N ARG A 111 15.42 -16.82 -13.54
CA ARG A 111 14.02 -16.46 -13.29
C ARG A 111 13.86 -15.00 -12.85
N ILE A 112 14.80 -14.48 -12.06
CA ILE A 112 14.77 -13.09 -11.60
C ILE A 112 15.08 -12.14 -12.75
N ARG A 113 16.06 -12.47 -13.63
CA ARG A 113 16.38 -11.66 -14.83
C ARG A 113 15.19 -11.61 -15.80
N ASN A 114 14.52 -12.72 -16.06
CA ASN A 114 13.37 -12.77 -16.96
C ASN A 114 12.16 -12.03 -16.39
N PHE A 115 11.94 -12.02 -15.06
CA PHE A 115 10.85 -11.29 -14.43
C PHE A 115 11.05 -9.77 -14.56
N SER A 116 12.25 -9.25 -14.29
CA SER A 116 12.57 -7.81 -14.41
C SER A 116 12.47 -7.31 -15.86
N LEU A 117 12.99 -8.06 -16.83
CA LEU A 117 12.92 -7.69 -18.25
C LEU A 117 11.49 -7.76 -18.82
N SER A 118 10.64 -8.68 -18.33
CA SER A 118 9.24 -8.78 -18.75
C SER A 118 8.36 -7.65 -18.18
N LEU A 119 8.73 -7.08 -17.04
CA LEU A 119 7.98 -5.98 -16.40
C LEU A 119 8.17 -4.62 -17.10
N VAL A 120 9.36 -4.37 -17.72
CA VAL A 120 9.66 -3.12 -18.43
C VAL A 120 8.84 -2.97 -19.72
N ALA A 121 8.39 -4.08 -20.33
CA ALA A 121 7.53 -4.10 -21.52
C ALA A 121 6.04 -4.30 -21.18
N MET A 122 5.60 -3.89 -20.00
CA MET A 122 4.21 -4.08 -19.53
C MET A 122 3.49 -2.74 -19.51
N ALA A 123 2.43 -2.60 -20.29
CA ALA A 123 1.49 -1.50 -20.12
C ALA A 123 0.34 -1.90 -19.18
N GLY A 124 -0.14 -0.92 -18.39
CA GLY A 124 -1.26 -1.10 -17.49
C GLY A 124 -2.42 -0.15 -17.77
N LEU A 125 -3.65 -0.59 -17.50
CA LEU A 125 -4.82 0.29 -17.42
C LEU A 125 -5.27 0.42 -15.97
N TYR A 126 -5.43 1.64 -15.48
CA TYR A 126 -5.93 1.97 -14.16
C TYR A 126 -7.25 2.72 -14.25
N PHE A 127 -8.29 2.24 -13.58
CA PHE A 127 -9.61 2.86 -13.52
C PHE A 127 -9.85 3.41 -12.12
N HIS A 128 -9.98 4.72 -12.00
CA HIS A 128 -10.22 5.38 -10.71
C HIS A 128 -11.71 5.56 -10.46
N ILE A 129 -12.26 4.75 -9.55
CA ILE A 129 -13.66 4.86 -9.09
C ILE A 129 -13.66 5.58 -7.74
N PRO A 130 -13.97 6.89 -7.68
CA PRO A 130 -13.75 7.70 -6.47
C PRO A 130 -14.82 7.54 -5.40
N PHE A 131 -15.85 6.75 -5.63
CA PHE A 131 -17.02 6.72 -4.76
C PHE A 131 -16.81 5.90 -3.50
N CYS A 132 -17.31 6.44 -2.37
CA CYS A 132 -17.34 5.77 -1.06
C CYS A 132 -18.68 6.02 -0.37
N LYS A 133 -19.28 4.99 0.25
CA LYS A 133 -20.46 5.18 1.13
C LYS A 133 -20.11 5.93 2.41
N ARG A 134 -18.85 5.84 2.87
CA ARG A 134 -18.35 6.48 4.09
C ARG A 134 -16.88 6.80 3.95
N VAL A 135 -16.47 7.96 4.46
CA VAL A 135 -15.06 8.39 4.47
C VAL A 135 -14.35 7.82 5.69
N CYS A 136 -13.29 7.03 5.48
CA CYS A 136 -12.44 6.51 6.54
C CYS A 136 -11.62 7.62 7.19
N ALA A 137 -11.34 7.50 8.50
CA ALA A 137 -10.69 8.56 9.28
C ALA A 137 -9.23 8.86 8.86
N TYR A 138 -8.57 7.88 8.24
CA TYR A 138 -7.17 7.95 7.78
C TYR A 138 -7.02 8.23 6.29
N CYS A 139 -8.11 8.13 5.50
CA CYS A 139 -8.00 8.10 4.04
C CYS A 139 -7.80 9.50 3.46
N ASP A 140 -6.73 9.65 2.67
CA ASP A 140 -6.37 10.89 1.98
C ASP A 140 -6.57 10.81 0.45
N PHE A 141 -6.97 9.65 -0.10
CA PHE A 141 -7.28 9.53 -1.52
C PHE A 141 -8.42 10.46 -1.94
N TYR A 142 -8.38 10.89 -3.21
CA TYR A 142 -9.53 11.58 -3.79
C TYR A 142 -10.76 10.66 -3.75
N LYS A 143 -11.85 11.15 -3.20
CA LYS A 143 -13.09 10.41 -2.99
C LYS A 143 -14.30 11.33 -3.03
N SER A 144 -15.44 10.76 -3.44
CA SER A 144 -16.76 11.40 -3.43
C SER A 144 -17.76 10.48 -2.76
N VAL A 145 -18.81 11.07 -2.16
CA VAL A 145 -19.96 10.34 -1.62
C VAL A 145 -21.20 10.46 -2.51
N GLU A 146 -21.07 11.10 -3.68
CA GLU A 146 -22.15 11.35 -4.65
C GLU A 146 -22.35 10.10 -5.54
N LEU A 147 -22.93 9.04 -4.98
CA LEU A 147 -23.10 7.74 -5.65
C LEU A 147 -24.01 7.78 -6.88
N ASP A 148 -24.92 8.74 -6.94
CA ASP A 148 -25.82 9.02 -8.07
C ASP A 148 -25.07 9.43 -9.33
N ARG A 149 -23.82 9.82 -9.22
CA ARG A 149 -22.94 10.16 -10.35
C ARG A 149 -22.18 8.97 -10.95
N MET A 150 -22.45 7.74 -10.52
CA MET A 150 -21.72 6.55 -10.98
C MET A 150 -21.85 6.35 -12.50
N GLU A 151 -23.08 6.36 -13.04
CA GLU A 151 -23.29 6.15 -14.49
C GLU A 151 -22.79 7.34 -15.33
N PRO A 152 -23.03 8.61 -14.98
CA PRO A 152 -22.40 9.75 -15.68
C PRO A 152 -20.86 9.67 -15.67
N LEU A 153 -20.25 9.19 -14.57
CA LEU A 153 -18.81 8.98 -14.50
C LEU A 153 -18.36 7.86 -15.44
N ALA A 154 -19.04 6.72 -15.43
CA ALA A 154 -18.71 5.59 -16.31
C ALA A 154 -18.75 5.97 -17.78
N GLU A 155 -19.76 6.78 -18.17
CA GLU A 155 -19.86 7.31 -19.53
C GLU A 155 -18.70 8.27 -19.87
N ALA A 156 -18.30 9.15 -18.94
CA ALA A 156 -17.13 10.00 -19.11
C ALA A 156 -15.84 9.18 -19.25
N MET A 157 -15.69 8.08 -18.48
CA MET A 157 -14.55 7.17 -18.59
C MET A 157 -14.50 6.44 -19.95
N ARG A 158 -15.67 6.05 -20.53
CA ARG A 158 -15.75 5.48 -21.89
C ARG A 158 -15.26 6.49 -22.93
N ARG A 159 -15.68 7.76 -22.81
CA ARG A 159 -15.18 8.84 -23.71
C ARG A 159 -13.69 9.07 -23.56
N GLU A 160 -13.15 9.05 -22.34
CA GLU A 160 -11.71 9.20 -22.12
C GLU A 160 -10.91 8.03 -22.71
N LEU A 161 -11.37 6.77 -22.58
CA LEU A 161 -10.75 5.61 -23.23
C LEU A 161 -10.64 5.83 -24.75
N GLU A 162 -11.72 6.28 -25.39
CA GLU A 162 -11.74 6.58 -26.82
C GLU A 162 -10.76 7.69 -27.19
N ALA A 163 -10.78 8.80 -26.47
CA ALA A 163 -9.93 9.96 -26.73
C ALA A 163 -8.42 9.63 -26.55
N ARG A 164 -8.12 8.64 -25.72
CA ARG A 164 -6.73 8.25 -25.38
C ARG A 164 -6.32 6.87 -25.94
N ARG A 165 -7.03 6.37 -26.94
CA ARG A 165 -6.77 5.05 -27.54
C ARG A 165 -5.35 4.82 -28.03
N ASP A 166 -4.65 5.88 -28.44
CA ASP A 166 -3.28 5.81 -28.97
C ASP A 166 -2.19 6.02 -27.88
N TYR A 167 -2.59 6.25 -26.61
CA TYR A 167 -1.68 6.66 -25.53
C TYR A 167 -0.60 5.61 -25.22
N LEU A 168 -0.94 4.33 -25.26
CA LEU A 168 0.01 3.24 -24.99
C LEU A 168 0.81 2.81 -26.24
N GLY A 169 0.49 3.38 -27.41
CA GLY A 169 1.10 2.98 -28.69
C GLY A 169 0.79 1.52 -29.01
N SER A 170 1.81 0.77 -29.41
CA SER A 170 1.70 -0.67 -29.74
C SER A 170 1.97 -1.61 -28.55
N GLU A 171 2.13 -1.07 -27.34
CA GLU A 171 2.43 -1.92 -26.19
C GLU A 171 1.18 -2.66 -25.71
N PRO A 172 1.20 -4.01 -25.58
CA PRO A 172 0.06 -4.77 -25.10
C PRO A 172 -0.21 -4.49 -23.63
N VAL A 173 -1.49 -4.39 -23.29
CA VAL A 173 -1.95 -4.26 -21.91
C VAL A 173 -1.79 -5.61 -21.21
N ARG A 174 -1.02 -5.60 -20.12
CA ARG A 174 -0.81 -6.80 -19.30
C ARG A 174 -1.61 -6.80 -17.99
N THR A 175 -1.96 -5.61 -17.51
CA THR A 175 -2.71 -5.50 -16.25
C THR A 175 -3.81 -4.47 -16.35
N ARG A 176 -4.95 -4.77 -15.68
CA ARG A 176 -6.06 -3.85 -15.51
C ARG A 176 -6.39 -3.75 -14.02
N TYR A 177 -6.63 -2.55 -13.53
CA TYR A 177 -6.81 -2.31 -12.10
C TYR A 177 -7.92 -1.30 -11.84
N PHE A 178 -8.91 -1.67 -11.04
CA PHE A 178 -9.95 -0.77 -10.54
C PHE A 178 -9.63 -0.40 -9.09
N GLY A 179 -9.35 0.88 -8.85
CA GLY A 179 -8.98 1.39 -7.54
C GLY A 179 -9.60 2.75 -7.22
N GLY A 180 -9.15 3.35 -6.11
CA GLY A 180 -9.48 4.72 -5.74
C GLY A 180 -10.28 4.85 -4.44
N GLY A 181 -11.59 5.07 -4.55
CA GLY A 181 -12.49 5.13 -3.40
C GLY A 181 -12.92 3.74 -2.93
N THR A 182 -13.93 3.19 -3.60
CA THR A 182 -14.47 1.85 -3.32
C THR A 182 -15.05 1.27 -4.62
N PRO A 183 -14.23 0.68 -5.49
CA PRO A 183 -14.69 0.13 -6.77
C PRO A 183 -15.77 -0.94 -6.66
N SER A 184 -15.83 -1.67 -5.53
CA SER A 184 -16.90 -2.64 -5.25
C SER A 184 -18.31 -2.03 -5.11
N LEU A 185 -18.44 -0.70 -5.15
CA LEU A 185 -19.75 -0.01 -5.26
C LEU A 185 -20.25 0.10 -6.70
N CYS A 186 -19.34 -0.09 -7.66
CA CYS A 186 -19.69 -0.03 -9.08
C CYS A 186 -20.43 -1.31 -9.47
N PRO A 187 -21.55 -1.22 -10.20
CA PRO A 187 -22.24 -2.39 -10.72
C PRO A 187 -21.32 -3.26 -11.58
N PRO A 188 -21.37 -4.59 -11.47
CA PRO A 188 -20.54 -5.48 -12.29
C PRO A 188 -20.71 -5.25 -13.78
N GLU A 189 -21.91 -4.87 -14.23
CA GLU A 189 -22.23 -4.57 -15.62
C GLU A 189 -21.45 -3.34 -16.12
N THR A 190 -21.31 -2.32 -15.28
CA THR A 190 -20.53 -1.10 -15.59
C THR A 190 -19.04 -1.44 -15.67
N ILE A 191 -18.52 -2.27 -14.72
CA ILE A 191 -17.13 -2.76 -14.76
C ILE A 191 -16.89 -3.55 -16.05
N GLY A 192 -17.77 -4.50 -16.37
CA GLY A 192 -17.72 -5.29 -17.61
C GLY A 192 -17.72 -4.44 -18.86
N GLY A 193 -18.59 -3.40 -18.90
CA GLY A 193 -18.66 -2.46 -20.01
C GLY A 193 -17.38 -1.63 -20.21
N LEU A 194 -16.72 -1.19 -19.13
CA LEU A 194 -15.43 -0.52 -19.21
C LEU A 194 -14.31 -1.46 -19.69
N LEU A 195 -14.29 -2.72 -19.22
CA LEU A 195 -13.33 -3.72 -19.66
C LEU A 195 -13.52 -4.11 -21.12
N ALA A 196 -14.76 -4.25 -21.59
CA ALA A 196 -15.08 -4.53 -22.98
C ALA A 196 -14.63 -3.35 -23.89
N ARG A 197 -14.96 -2.12 -23.50
CA ARG A 197 -14.51 -0.93 -24.25
C ARG A 197 -12.99 -0.81 -24.32
N ALA A 198 -12.30 -1.10 -23.22
CA ALA A 198 -10.83 -1.13 -23.21
C ALA A 198 -10.27 -2.21 -24.17
N ALA A 199 -10.90 -3.39 -24.23
CA ALA A 199 -10.46 -4.46 -25.12
C ALA A 199 -10.72 -4.18 -26.61
N GLU A 200 -11.67 -3.31 -26.94
CA GLU A 200 -11.90 -2.83 -28.31
C GLU A 200 -10.84 -1.82 -28.78
N LEU A 201 -10.24 -1.06 -27.84
CA LEU A 201 -9.37 0.07 -28.15
C LEU A 201 -7.89 -0.24 -27.97
N PHE A 202 -7.54 -1.19 -27.10
CA PHE A 202 -6.17 -1.56 -26.76
C PHE A 202 -5.94 -3.05 -26.98
N ASP A 203 -4.68 -3.42 -27.28
CA ASP A 203 -4.30 -4.83 -27.31
C ASP A 203 -4.31 -5.41 -25.89
N CYS A 204 -5.41 -6.05 -25.53
CA CYS A 204 -5.61 -6.74 -24.26
C CYS A 204 -5.36 -8.27 -24.34
N SER A 205 -4.78 -8.78 -25.44
CA SER A 205 -4.55 -10.23 -25.65
C SER A 205 -3.57 -10.84 -24.64
N ALA A 206 -2.70 -9.99 -24.05
CA ALA A 206 -1.69 -10.40 -23.10
C ALA A 206 -2.03 -10.06 -21.63
N VAL A 207 -3.30 -9.79 -21.29
CA VAL A 207 -3.71 -9.48 -19.92
C VAL A 207 -3.49 -10.69 -19.00
N GLU A 208 -2.72 -10.46 -17.93
CA GLU A 208 -2.34 -11.47 -16.94
C GLU A 208 -3.00 -11.25 -15.57
N GLU A 209 -3.52 -10.04 -15.31
CA GLU A 209 -4.15 -9.67 -14.04
C GLU A 209 -5.20 -8.59 -14.26
N THR A 210 -6.40 -8.82 -13.73
CA THR A 210 -7.46 -7.82 -13.65
C THR A 210 -7.93 -7.71 -12.20
N THR A 211 -7.49 -6.66 -11.50
CA THR A 211 -7.72 -6.46 -10.07
C THR A 211 -8.87 -5.48 -9.81
N LEU A 212 -9.65 -5.74 -8.75
CA LEU A 212 -10.64 -4.81 -8.21
C LEU A 212 -10.46 -4.65 -6.71
N GLU A 213 -10.38 -3.40 -6.24
CA GLU A 213 -10.42 -3.07 -4.82
C GLU A 213 -11.85 -3.17 -4.28
N ALA A 214 -12.00 -3.75 -3.09
CA ALA A 214 -13.29 -4.00 -2.50
C ALA A 214 -13.33 -3.72 -0.99
N ASN A 215 -14.51 -3.28 -0.51
CA ASN A 215 -14.82 -3.32 0.92
C ASN A 215 -15.51 -4.64 1.27
N PRO A 216 -15.23 -5.21 2.47
CA PRO A 216 -15.82 -6.48 2.91
C PRO A 216 -17.34 -6.54 2.84
N ASP A 217 -18.01 -5.45 3.21
CA ASP A 217 -19.48 -5.37 3.29
C ASP A 217 -20.16 -5.22 1.92
N ASP A 218 -19.44 -4.98 0.85
CA ASP A 218 -19.98 -4.95 -0.53
C ASP A 218 -19.91 -6.34 -1.20
N LEU A 219 -19.10 -7.29 -0.67
CA LEU A 219 -18.86 -8.61 -1.25
C LEU A 219 -19.96 -9.63 -0.88
N THR A 220 -21.16 -9.43 -1.46
CA THR A 220 -22.25 -10.41 -1.36
C THR A 220 -22.01 -11.58 -2.36
N PRO A 221 -22.58 -12.78 -2.12
CA PRO A 221 -22.46 -13.90 -3.06
C PRO A 221 -22.91 -13.52 -4.48
N ALA A 222 -24.05 -12.84 -4.62
CA ALA A 222 -24.57 -12.40 -5.91
C ALA A 222 -23.65 -11.41 -6.63
N TYR A 223 -23.07 -10.44 -5.88
CA TYR A 223 -22.10 -9.49 -6.43
C TYR A 223 -20.83 -10.19 -6.92
N LEU A 224 -20.29 -11.09 -6.11
CA LEU A 224 -19.07 -11.85 -6.43
C LEU A 224 -19.28 -12.75 -7.67
N GLU A 225 -20.41 -13.42 -7.77
CA GLU A 225 -20.76 -14.24 -8.94
C GLU A 225 -20.87 -13.37 -10.20
N ALA A 226 -21.55 -12.22 -10.14
CA ALA A 226 -21.65 -11.30 -11.25
C ALA A 226 -20.27 -10.72 -11.64
N LEU A 227 -19.45 -10.35 -10.65
CA LEU A 227 -18.11 -9.82 -10.86
C LEU A 227 -17.19 -10.82 -11.57
N ARG A 228 -17.25 -12.11 -11.21
CA ARG A 228 -16.47 -13.16 -11.90
C ARG A 228 -16.73 -13.20 -13.40
N ARG A 229 -17.97 -12.96 -13.82
CA ARG A 229 -18.35 -12.96 -15.25
C ARG A 229 -17.80 -11.77 -16.03
N THR A 230 -17.32 -10.70 -15.35
CA THR A 230 -16.73 -9.55 -16.03
C THR A 230 -15.27 -9.73 -16.44
N GLY A 231 -14.60 -10.79 -15.96
CA GLY A 231 -13.17 -11.01 -16.18
C GLY A 231 -12.26 -10.44 -15.09
N ILE A 232 -12.81 -9.98 -13.95
CA ILE A 232 -12.02 -9.73 -12.73
C ILE A 232 -11.53 -11.07 -12.20
N ASP A 233 -10.22 -11.22 -12.01
CA ASP A 233 -9.57 -12.45 -11.54
C ASP A 233 -8.86 -12.28 -10.18
N ARG A 234 -8.67 -11.02 -9.71
CA ARG A 234 -8.01 -10.70 -8.45
C ARG A 234 -8.83 -9.67 -7.65
N LEU A 235 -8.95 -9.89 -6.35
CA LEU A 235 -9.56 -8.91 -5.42
C LEU A 235 -8.53 -8.40 -4.43
N SER A 236 -8.56 -7.08 -4.14
CA SER A 236 -7.87 -6.46 -3.00
C SER A 236 -8.91 -6.00 -1.99
N ILE A 237 -8.98 -6.70 -0.85
CA ILE A 237 -10.05 -6.51 0.14
C ILE A 237 -9.53 -5.65 1.29
N GLY A 238 -10.05 -4.43 1.41
CA GLY A 238 -9.67 -3.47 2.43
C GLY A 238 -10.19 -3.84 3.82
N ILE A 239 -9.57 -4.79 4.48
CA ILE A 239 -9.95 -5.27 5.83
C ILE A 239 -9.48 -4.28 6.90
N GLN A 240 -8.23 -3.87 6.85
CA GLN A 240 -7.51 -2.94 7.72
C GLN A 240 -7.18 -3.51 9.11
N SER A 241 -8.09 -4.20 9.78
CA SER A 241 -7.90 -4.84 11.10
C SER A 241 -8.94 -5.93 11.32
N PHE A 242 -8.63 -6.91 12.17
CA PHE A 242 -9.59 -7.88 12.72
C PHE A 242 -9.98 -7.54 14.18
N ASP A 243 -9.88 -6.27 14.56
CA ASP A 243 -10.34 -5.75 15.85
C ASP A 243 -11.44 -4.70 15.64
N ASP A 244 -12.63 -4.93 16.20
CA ASP A 244 -13.81 -4.08 15.97
C ASP A 244 -13.64 -2.67 16.53
N ALA A 245 -12.90 -2.49 17.63
CA ALA A 245 -12.63 -1.18 18.21
C ALA A 245 -11.68 -0.37 17.32
N CYS A 246 -10.66 -1.04 16.75
CA CYS A 246 -9.76 -0.47 15.77
C CYS A 246 -10.51 -0.06 14.48
N LEU A 247 -11.36 -0.94 13.95
CA LEU A 247 -12.21 -0.64 12.80
C LEU A 247 -13.14 0.56 13.04
N LYS A 248 -13.74 0.63 14.23
CA LYS A 248 -14.57 1.76 14.64
C LYS A 248 -13.77 3.07 14.72
N LEU A 249 -12.55 3.04 15.29
CA LEU A 249 -11.65 4.20 15.32
C LEU A 249 -11.35 4.70 13.92
N MET A 250 -11.10 3.79 12.96
CA MET A 250 -10.84 4.08 11.57
C MET A 250 -12.09 4.51 10.79
N ASN A 251 -13.27 4.53 11.38
CA ASN A 251 -14.56 4.79 10.74
C ASN A 251 -14.89 3.78 9.61
N ARG A 252 -14.52 2.49 9.81
CA ARG A 252 -14.87 1.41 8.87
C ARG A 252 -16.34 1.02 9.02
N ARG A 253 -16.95 0.50 7.93
CA ARG A 253 -18.37 0.11 7.88
C ARG A 253 -18.60 -1.33 8.33
N HIS A 254 -17.61 -2.19 8.14
CA HIS A 254 -17.64 -3.61 8.44
C HIS A 254 -17.07 -3.94 9.82
N THR A 255 -17.43 -5.11 10.34
CA THR A 255 -16.83 -5.72 11.54
C THR A 255 -15.75 -6.73 11.17
N ALA A 256 -14.96 -7.16 12.16
CA ALA A 256 -13.95 -8.22 11.98
C ALA A 256 -14.56 -9.53 11.45
N ALA A 257 -15.76 -9.89 11.94
CA ALA A 257 -16.48 -11.06 11.47
C ALA A 257 -16.90 -10.94 10.00
N GLN A 258 -17.40 -9.77 9.58
CA GLN A 258 -17.74 -9.50 8.18
C GLN A 258 -16.50 -9.50 7.28
N ALA A 259 -15.36 -8.99 7.78
CA ALA A 259 -14.09 -9.04 7.08
C ALA A 259 -13.65 -10.49 6.78
N ALA A 260 -13.64 -11.35 7.80
CA ALA A 260 -13.30 -12.77 7.62
C ALA A 260 -14.29 -13.50 6.69
N GLU A 261 -15.57 -13.20 6.81
CA GLU A 261 -16.62 -13.77 5.97
C GLU A 261 -16.48 -13.35 4.50
N SER A 262 -16.09 -12.10 4.23
CA SER A 262 -15.90 -11.62 2.85
C SER A 262 -14.81 -12.40 2.10
N VAL A 263 -13.72 -12.78 2.79
CA VAL A 263 -12.64 -13.60 2.22
C VAL A 263 -13.17 -15.01 1.89
N ARG A 264 -13.95 -15.62 2.79
CA ARG A 264 -14.55 -16.95 2.54
C ARG A 264 -15.50 -16.92 1.34
N ARG A 265 -16.40 -15.94 1.26
CA ARG A 265 -17.31 -15.76 0.11
C ARG A 265 -16.56 -15.55 -1.20
N ALA A 266 -15.47 -14.76 -1.19
CA ALA A 266 -14.64 -14.59 -2.36
C ALA A 266 -14.04 -15.93 -2.83
N ARG A 267 -13.57 -16.79 -1.90
CA ARG A 267 -13.10 -18.13 -2.20
C ARG A 267 -14.20 -19.03 -2.76
N GLU A 268 -15.37 -19.06 -2.13
CA GLU A 268 -16.54 -19.83 -2.59
C GLU A 268 -17.00 -19.41 -3.98
N ALA A 269 -16.90 -18.12 -4.31
CA ALA A 269 -17.15 -17.59 -5.66
C ALA A 269 -16.03 -17.90 -6.67
N GLY A 270 -14.95 -18.60 -6.26
CA GLY A 270 -13.88 -19.07 -7.14
C GLY A 270 -12.76 -18.05 -7.39
N PHE A 271 -12.60 -17.01 -6.54
CA PHE A 271 -11.44 -16.14 -6.60
C PHE A 271 -10.22 -16.84 -5.97
N GLY A 272 -9.23 -17.18 -6.79
CA GLY A 272 -7.99 -17.86 -6.38
C GLY A 272 -6.83 -16.90 -6.11
N ASN A 273 -6.99 -15.59 -6.32
CA ASN A 273 -5.97 -14.58 -6.11
C ASN A 273 -6.55 -13.43 -5.26
N LEU A 274 -6.34 -13.51 -3.95
CA LEU A 274 -6.88 -12.56 -2.99
C LEU A 274 -5.77 -11.80 -2.29
N THR A 275 -5.91 -10.49 -2.23
CA THR A 275 -5.18 -9.62 -1.32
C THR A 275 -6.08 -9.23 -0.17
N ILE A 276 -5.53 -9.20 1.02
CA ILE A 276 -6.12 -8.48 2.15
C ILE A 276 -5.20 -7.33 2.55
N ASP A 277 -5.80 -6.16 2.81
CA ASP A 277 -5.07 -5.00 3.28
C ASP A 277 -5.21 -4.87 4.78
N LEU A 278 -4.08 -4.68 5.48
CA LEU A 278 -4.00 -4.43 6.92
C LEU A 278 -3.31 -3.08 7.17
N ILE A 279 -3.66 -2.43 8.28
CA ILE A 279 -2.99 -1.22 8.76
C ILE A 279 -2.43 -1.48 10.15
N PHE A 280 -1.14 -1.23 10.35
CA PHE A 280 -0.45 -1.25 11.64
C PHE A 280 0.04 0.16 12.01
N GLY A 281 0.65 0.34 13.18
CA GLY A 281 1.01 1.68 13.68
C GLY A 281 -0.20 2.48 14.14
N VAL A 282 -1.30 1.81 14.50
CA VAL A 282 -2.53 2.47 14.96
C VAL A 282 -2.46 2.69 16.47
N PRO A 283 -2.49 3.95 16.94
CA PRO A 283 -2.40 4.25 18.36
C PRO A 283 -3.44 3.49 19.20
N GLY A 284 -2.95 2.75 20.21
CA GLY A 284 -3.77 1.92 21.09
C GLY A 284 -4.14 0.52 20.57
N PHE A 285 -3.71 0.15 19.35
CA PHE A 285 -4.05 -1.13 18.71
C PHE A 285 -2.84 -1.92 18.18
N GLY A 286 -1.66 -1.66 18.75
CA GLY A 286 -0.43 -2.40 18.44
C GLY A 286 -0.29 -3.72 19.23
N GLY A 287 0.91 -4.27 19.24
CA GLY A 287 1.29 -5.45 20.04
C GLY A 287 0.37 -6.64 19.79
N ASP A 288 -0.34 -7.09 20.83
CA ASP A 288 -1.21 -8.29 20.76
C ASP A 288 -2.40 -8.12 19.81
N THR A 289 -2.92 -6.90 19.64
CA THR A 289 -4.01 -6.65 18.68
C THR A 289 -3.54 -6.83 17.26
N LEU A 290 -2.37 -6.31 16.92
CA LEU A 290 -1.74 -6.53 15.61
C LEU A 290 -1.44 -8.02 15.40
N ARG A 291 -0.87 -8.71 16.40
CA ARG A 291 -0.59 -10.15 16.33
C ARG A 291 -1.85 -10.95 16.04
N ARG A 292 -2.95 -10.74 16.77
CA ARG A 292 -4.23 -11.42 16.50
C ARG A 292 -4.75 -11.14 15.10
N SER A 293 -4.57 -9.92 14.60
CA SER A 293 -4.96 -9.58 13.23
C SER A 293 -4.12 -10.33 12.19
N LEU A 294 -2.81 -10.47 12.40
CA LEU A 294 -1.93 -11.25 11.54
C LEU A 294 -2.26 -12.74 11.58
N ASP A 295 -2.50 -13.31 12.78
CA ASP A 295 -2.87 -14.71 12.94
C ASP A 295 -4.21 -15.02 12.23
N THR A 296 -5.19 -14.13 12.33
CA THR A 296 -6.47 -14.26 11.62
C THR A 296 -6.27 -14.17 10.11
N ALA A 297 -5.44 -13.23 9.63
CA ALA A 297 -5.09 -13.10 8.23
C ALA A 297 -4.45 -14.38 7.67
N LEU A 298 -3.49 -14.95 8.41
CA LEU A 298 -2.82 -16.19 8.04
C LEU A 298 -3.77 -17.38 8.02
N ALA A 299 -4.71 -17.47 8.99
CA ALA A 299 -5.72 -18.51 9.03
C ALA A 299 -6.69 -18.46 7.84
N LEU A 300 -6.97 -17.28 7.27
CA LEU A 300 -7.75 -17.10 6.05
C LEU A 300 -6.99 -17.44 4.78
N GLY A 301 -5.66 -17.48 4.83
CA GLY A 301 -4.77 -17.97 3.78
C GLY A 301 -4.84 -17.21 2.45
N PRO A 302 -4.85 -15.87 2.42
CA PRO A 302 -4.80 -15.13 1.16
C PRO A 302 -3.47 -15.37 0.43
N GLU A 303 -3.43 -15.17 -0.88
CA GLU A 303 -2.19 -15.26 -1.66
C GLU A 303 -1.29 -14.06 -1.45
N HIS A 304 -1.87 -12.93 -1.02
CA HIS A 304 -1.16 -11.66 -0.89
C HIS A 304 -1.69 -10.89 0.33
N ILE A 305 -0.79 -10.21 1.03
CA ILE A 305 -1.12 -9.34 2.19
C ILE A 305 -0.42 -8.01 1.97
N SER A 306 -1.20 -6.93 1.98
CA SER A 306 -0.66 -5.57 2.08
C SER A 306 -0.72 -5.15 3.55
N ALA A 307 0.41 -4.77 4.13
CA ALA A 307 0.50 -4.27 5.50
C ALA A 307 1.06 -2.85 5.47
N TYR A 308 0.20 -1.86 5.69
CA TYR A 308 0.54 -0.45 5.62
C TYR A 308 0.76 0.12 7.03
N HIS A 309 1.84 0.88 7.21
CA HIS A 309 1.98 1.72 8.40
C HIS A 309 1.00 2.90 8.33
N LEU A 310 0.29 3.19 9.43
CA LEU A 310 -0.63 4.33 9.48
C LEU A 310 0.13 5.66 9.34
N THR A 311 -0.18 6.40 8.28
CA THR A 311 0.26 7.77 8.10
C THR A 311 -0.87 8.74 8.46
N ILE A 312 -0.54 9.77 9.26
CA ILE A 312 -1.51 10.78 9.68
C ILE A 312 -1.40 12.00 8.76
N GLU A 313 -2.25 12.02 7.74
CA GLU A 313 -2.27 13.08 6.75
C GLU A 313 -3.11 14.28 7.21
N PRO A 314 -2.63 15.53 7.05
CA PRO A 314 -3.29 16.75 7.58
C PRO A 314 -4.75 16.91 7.13
N ALA A 315 -5.09 16.53 5.91
CA ALA A 315 -6.44 16.68 5.34
C ALA A 315 -7.45 15.63 5.86
N THR A 316 -6.99 14.59 6.55
CA THR A 316 -7.82 13.50 7.07
C THR A 316 -8.49 13.83 8.40
N ALA A 317 -9.44 12.98 8.83
CA ALA A 317 -10.04 13.13 10.16
C ALA A 317 -8.98 12.91 11.27
N PHE A 318 -8.05 11.96 11.09
CA PHE A 318 -6.94 11.77 12.01
C PHE A 318 -5.99 12.96 12.03
N GLY A 319 -5.67 13.57 10.86
CA GLY A 319 -4.85 14.78 10.78
C GLY A 319 -5.46 15.97 11.53
N ARG A 320 -6.77 16.18 11.37
CA ARG A 320 -7.47 17.25 12.12
C ARG A 320 -7.49 16.98 13.63
N ARG A 321 -7.59 15.72 14.06
CA ARG A 321 -7.47 15.36 15.49
C ARG A 321 -6.04 15.56 15.99
N ALA A 322 -5.03 15.18 15.20
CA ALA A 322 -3.64 15.39 15.54
C ALA A 322 -3.30 16.88 15.70
N ALA A 323 -3.82 17.74 14.81
CA ALA A 323 -3.64 19.18 14.90
C ALA A 323 -4.24 19.80 16.18
N ARG A 324 -5.23 19.15 16.79
CA ARG A 324 -5.81 19.57 18.08
C ARG A 324 -5.16 18.90 19.29
N GLY A 325 -4.23 17.97 19.11
CA GLY A 325 -3.61 17.18 20.18
C GLY A 325 -4.47 16.01 20.68
N ASP A 326 -5.57 15.66 19.97
CA ASP A 326 -6.49 14.57 20.35
C ASP A 326 -6.05 13.20 19.81
N PHE A 327 -5.02 13.17 18.97
CA PHE A 327 -4.51 11.96 18.33
C PHE A 327 -3.03 12.16 17.99
N ALA A 328 -2.19 11.20 18.34
CA ALA A 328 -0.76 11.24 18.02
C ALA A 328 -0.37 9.95 17.29
N PRO A 329 0.62 10.00 16.37
CA PRO A 329 1.22 8.79 15.82
C PRO A 329 1.84 7.98 16.96
N VAL A 330 2.07 6.70 16.70
CA VAL A 330 2.90 5.87 17.59
C VAL A 330 4.35 6.34 17.53
N GLU A 331 5.12 6.09 18.60
CA GLU A 331 6.56 6.40 18.65
C GLU A 331 7.34 5.56 17.62
N GLU A 332 8.51 6.08 17.20
CA GLU A 332 9.33 5.43 16.16
C GLU A 332 9.75 4.01 16.54
N GLU A 333 10.10 3.77 17.81
CA GLU A 333 10.45 2.46 18.32
C GLU A 333 9.28 1.47 18.24
N VAL A 334 8.05 1.93 18.45
CA VAL A 334 6.84 1.12 18.28
C VAL A 334 6.62 0.80 16.82
N SER A 335 6.78 1.80 15.94
CA SER A 335 6.67 1.61 14.48
C SER A 335 7.67 0.57 13.97
N GLU A 336 8.94 0.64 14.41
CA GLU A 336 9.97 -0.32 14.02
C GLU A 336 9.67 -1.74 14.58
N ALA A 337 9.21 -1.83 15.83
CA ALA A 337 8.84 -3.11 16.45
C ALA A 337 7.65 -3.77 15.73
N GLU A 338 6.62 -3.00 15.40
CA GLU A 338 5.43 -3.51 14.69
C GLU A 338 5.74 -3.89 13.24
N PHE A 339 6.56 -3.10 12.53
CA PHE A 339 7.06 -3.46 11.21
C PHE A 339 7.85 -4.77 11.25
N GLY A 340 8.74 -4.92 12.24
CA GLY A 340 9.48 -6.16 12.49
C GLY A 340 8.56 -7.35 12.76
N LEU A 341 7.50 -7.15 13.57
CA LEU A 341 6.50 -8.18 13.87
C LEU A 341 5.77 -8.64 12.60
N VAL A 342 5.31 -7.68 11.76
CA VAL A 342 4.66 -7.98 10.46
C VAL A 342 5.61 -8.77 9.57
N HIS A 343 6.85 -8.27 9.39
CA HIS A 343 7.85 -8.93 8.55
C HIS A 343 8.12 -10.37 9.00
N ASP A 344 8.47 -10.55 10.29
CA ASP A 344 8.88 -11.85 10.84
C ASP A 344 7.70 -12.84 10.79
N THR A 345 6.48 -12.40 11.11
CA THR A 345 5.29 -13.25 11.11
C THR A 345 4.94 -13.73 9.69
N LEU A 346 4.88 -12.82 8.72
CA LEU A 346 4.46 -13.17 7.36
C LEU A 346 5.55 -13.97 6.61
N THR A 347 6.83 -13.63 6.80
CA THR A 347 7.92 -14.40 6.16
C THR A 347 8.07 -15.79 6.76
N ALA A 348 7.89 -15.95 8.07
CA ALA A 348 7.84 -17.28 8.70
C ALA A 348 6.69 -18.15 8.19
N ALA A 349 5.58 -17.53 7.74
CA ALA A 349 4.46 -18.22 7.11
C ALA A 349 4.65 -18.46 5.59
N GLY A 350 5.83 -18.16 5.04
CA GLY A 350 6.21 -18.44 3.65
C GLY A 350 5.80 -17.36 2.64
N TYR A 351 5.50 -16.14 3.08
CA TYR A 351 5.30 -15.00 2.18
C TYR A 351 6.65 -14.34 1.86
N GLU A 352 6.83 -13.95 0.60
CA GLU A 352 7.93 -13.10 0.17
C GLU A 352 7.59 -11.63 0.51
N HIS A 353 8.44 -10.96 1.29
CA HIS A 353 8.36 -9.51 1.49
C HIS A 353 9.08 -8.84 0.31
N TYR A 354 8.36 -8.53 -0.76
CA TYR A 354 8.94 -8.15 -2.04
C TYR A 354 9.05 -6.64 -2.27
N GLU A 355 8.30 -5.84 -1.50
CA GLU A 355 8.43 -4.38 -1.48
C GLU A 355 7.90 -3.85 -0.13
N VAL A 356 8.07 -2.57 0.13
CA VAL A 356 7.95 -1.95 1.47
C VAL A 356 6.69 -2.30 2.27
N SER A 357 5.55 -2.54 1.62
CA SER A 357 4.27 -2.83 2.30
C SER A 357 3.64 -4.16 1.88
N ASN A 358 4.18 -4.85 0.88
CA ASN A 358 3.49 -5.97 0.27
C ASN A 358 4.23 -7.30 0.42
N PHE A 359 3.44 -8.31 0.77
CA PHE A 359 3.86 -9.68 1.01
C PHE A 359 3.03 -10.61 0.13
N ALA A 360 3.67 -11.56 -0.54
CA ALA A 360 3.00 -12.48 -1.44
C ALA A 360 3.50 -13.91 -1.29
N ARG A 361 2.64 -14.88 -1.48
CA ARG A 361 3.10 -16.24 -1.75
C ARG A 361 3.87 -16.28 -3.08
N PRO A 362 4.84 -17.19 -3.26
CA PRO A 362 5.59 -17.29 -4.51
C PRO A 362 4.65 -17.37 -5.73
N GLY A 363 4.85 -16.44 -6.68
CA GLY A 363 4.04 -16.35 -7.91
C GLY A 363 2.79 -15.46 -7.82
N PHE A 364 2.46 -14.89 -6.64
CA PHE A 364 1.26 -14.08 -6.42
C PHE A 364 1.53 -12.59 -6.11
N ARG A 365 2.72 -12.10 -6.46
CA ARG A 365 2.99 -10.65 -6.37
C ARG A 365 1.98 -9.88 -7.22
N ALA A 366 1.45 -8.76 -6.71
CA ALA A 366 0.52 -7.89 -7.43
C ALA A 366 1.21 -7.32 -8.67
N ARG A 367 0.83 -7.79 -9.87
CA ARG A 367 1.53 -7.45 -11.12
C ARG A 367 1.37 -5.98 -11.47
N HIS A 368 0.16 -5.47 -11.35
CA HIS A 368 -0.11 -4.06 -11.64
C HIS A 368 0.71 -3.13 -10.74
N ASN A 369 0.71 -3.37 -9.42
CA ASN A 369 1.49 -2.58 -8.49
C ASN A 369 3.01 -2.75 -8.69
N ALA A 370 3.47 -3.99 -8.94
CA ALA A 370 4.88 -4.25 -9.22
C ALA A 370 5.36 -3.52 -10.49
N ALA A 371 4.52 -3.37 -11.51
CA ALA A 371 4.86 -2.68 -12.74
C ALA A 371 5.24 -1.20 -12.51
N TYR A 372 4.57 -0.52 -11.59
CA TYR A 372 4.92 0.87 -11.23
C TYR A 372 6.33 0.98 -10.62
N TRP A 373 6.71 0.05 -9.75
CA TRP A 373 8.07 0.02 -9.19
C TRP A 373 9.15 -0.11 -10.26
N HIS A 374 8.80 -0.67 -11.41
CA HIS A 374 9.69 -0.88 -12.53
C HIS A 374 9.59 0.19 -13.62
N GLY A 375 8.79 1.25 -13.41
CA GLY A 375 8.65 2.35 -14.37
C GLY A 375 7.90 1.96 -15.64
N ALA A 376 7.00 0.98 -15.57
CA ALA A 376 6.16 0.57 -16.68
C ALA A 376 5.21 1.70 -17.11
N LYS A 377 4.83 1.72 -18.38
CA LYS A 377 3.81 2.64 -18.89
C LYS A 377 2.42 2.26 -18.36
N TYR A 378 1.60 3.26 -18.13
CA TYR A 378 0.21 3.02 -17.76
C TYR A 378 -0.69 4.20 -18.16
N LEU A 379 -1.93 3.88 -18.45
CA LEU A 379 -2.99 4.83 -18.71
C LEU A 379 -4.00 4.79 -17.56
N GLY A 380 -4.14 5.91 -16.85
CA GLY A 380 -5.16 6.10 -15.83
C GLY A 380 -6.39 6.80 -16.39
N ILE A 381 -7.56 6.23 -16.13
CA ILE A 381 -8.87 6.68 -16.56
C ILE A 381 -9.70 7.06 -15.33
N GLY A 382 -10.38 8.19 -15.37
CA GLY A 382 -11.21 8.66 -14.25
C GLY A 382 -10.60 9.86 -13.51
N PRO A 383 -11.39 10.54 -12.63
CA PRO A 383 -10.94 11.73 -11.92
C PRO A 383 -9.79 11.40 -10.99
N ALA A 384 -8.78 12.29 -10.92
CA ALA A 384 -7.55 12.13 -10.17
C ALA A 384 -6.65 10.94 -10.61
N ALA A 385 -6.99 10.22 -11.69
CA ALA A 385 -6.13 9.19 -12.23
C ALA A 385 -4.86 9.81 -12.85
N HIS A 386 -3.72 9.16 -12.66
CA HIS A 386 -2.46 9.51 -13.29
C HIS A 386 -2.16 8.55 -14.44
N SER A 387 -1.35 9.00 -15.39
CA SER A 387 -0.86 8.22 -16.51
C SER A 387 0.63 8.50 -16.72
N PHE A 388 1.37 7.55 -17.29
CA PHE A 388 2.78 7.69 -17.59
C PHE A 388 3.13 6.92 -18.88
N ASP A 389 3.77 7.59 -19.82
CA ASP A 389 4.17 7.01 -21.11
C ASP A 389 5.66 6.64 -21.22
N GLY A 390 6.40 6.75 -20.10
CA GLY A 390 7.85 6.56 -20.04
C GLY A 390 8.65 7.88 -20.04
N ARG A 391 8.02 9.01 -20.39
CA ARG A 391 8.65 10.34 -20.45
C ARG A 391 7.79 11.43 -19.83
N GLU A 392 6.51 11.39 -20.09
CA GLU A 392 5.53 12.39 -19.64
C GLU A 392 4.57 11.77 -18.65
N ARG A 393 4.21 12.55 -17.65
CA ARG A 393 3.16 12.22 -16.70
C ARG A 393 1.96 13.10 -16.96
N HIS A 394 0.78 12.50 -16.94
CA HIS A 394 -0.49 13.20 -17.03
C HIS A 394 -1.34 12.88 -15.80
N TRP A 395 -2.24 13.78 -15.43
CA TRP A 395 -3.20 13.54 -14.36
C TRP A 395 -4.52 14.23 -14.66
N ASN A 396 -5.60 13.53 -14.37
CA ASN A 396 -6.94 14.07 -14.47
C ASN A 396 -7.27 14.93 -13.24
N VAL A 397 -8.20 15.88 -13.44
CA VAL A 397 -8.67 16.73 -12.34
C VAL A 397 -9.28 15.90 -11.21
N ALA A 398 -8.94 16.24 -9.95
CA ALA A 398 -9.50 15.60 -8.75
C ALA A 398 -10.90 16.16 -8.42
N SER A 399 -11.83 16.01 -9.37
CA SER A 399 -13.23 16.48 -9.25
C SER A 399 -14.11 15.67 -10.19
N VAL A 400 -15.07 14.90 -9.64
CA VAL A 400 -16.05 14.15 -10.44
C VAL A 400 -16.82 15.09 -11.39
N THR A 401 -17.28 16.23 -10.88
CA THR A 401 -18.06 17.19 -11.68
C THR A 401 -17.27 17.77 -12.85
N GLN A 402 -16.03 18.22 -12.59
CA GLN A 402 -15.19 18.78 -13.65
C GLN A 402 -14.74 17.71 -14.66
N TYR A 403 -14.42 16.50 -14.17
CA TYR A 403 -14.05 15.39 -15.03
C TYR A 403 -15.20 14.98 -15.97
N ILE A 404 -16.43 14.83 -15.46
CA ILE A 404 -17.62 14.55 -16.29
C ILE A 404 -17.85 15.68 -17.32
N GLY A 405 -17.56 16.93 -16.92
CA GLY A 405 -17.65 18.11 -17.77
C GLY A 405 -16.53 18.25 -18.82
N GLY A 406 -15.59 17.31 -18.88
CA GLY A 406 -14.51 17.30 -19.88
C GLY A 406 -13.36 18.25 -19.57
N ALA A 407 -13.05 18.47 -18.27
CA ALA A 407 -11.89 19.28 -17.89
C ALA A 407 -10.59 18.64 -18.40
N GLU A 408 -9.73 19.49 -18.97
CA GLU A 408 -8.43 19.07 -19.52
C GLU A 408 -7.51 18.51 -18.44
N PRO A 409 -6.75 17.42 -18.74
CA PRO A 409 -5.75 16.87 -17.84
C PRO A 409 -4.55 17.81 -17.71
N GLY A 410 -3.90 17.77 -16.54
CA GLY A 410 -2.57 18.35 -16.37
C GLY A 410 -1.48 17.42 -16.90
N SER A 411 -0.32 17.97 -17.26
CA SER A 411 0.84 17.19 -17.69
C SER A 411 2.16 17.81 -17.24
N GLU A 412 3.20 16.98 -17.20
CA GLU A 412 4.59 17.40 -17.02
C GLU A 412 5.53 16.46 -17.78
N THR A 413 6.59 17.03 -18.36
CA THR A 413 7.69 16.27 -18.94
C THR A 413 8.78 16.10 -17.89
N LEU A 414 9.18 14.87 -17.58
CA LEU A 414 10.20 14.59 -16.58
C LEU A 414 11.59 14.93 -17.11
N SER A 415 12.33 15.76 -16.36
CA SER A 415 13.74 16.00 -16.61
C SER A 415 14.56 14.73 -16.35
N GLU A 416 15.83 14.72 -16.77
CA GLU A 416 16.73 13.61 -16.47
C GLU A 416 16.93 13.41 -14.96
N ARG A 417 17.02 14.52 -14.20
CA ARG A 417 17.07 14.49 -12.75
C ARG A 417 15.80 13.89 -12.13
N ASP A 418 14.63 14.28 -12.62
CA ASP A 418 13.37 13.73 -12.11
C ASP A 418 13.29 12.22 -12.36
N ARG A 419 13.66 11.75 -13.56
CA ARG A 419 13.71 10.32 -13.90
C ARG A 419 14.72 9.56 -13.03
N PHE A 420 15.88 10.16 -12.74
CA PHE A 420 16.87 9.57 -11.85
C PHE A 420 16.34 9.48 -10.41
N ASN A 421 15.76 10.55 -9.89
CA ASN A 421 15.17 10.56 -8.55
C ASN A 421 14.01 9.57 -8.41
N GLU A 422 13.14 9.49 -9.41
CA GLU A 422 12.04 8.51 -9.44
C GLU A 422 12.54 7.07 -9.52
N TYR A 423 13.60 6.80 -10.29
CA TYR A 423 14.23 5.49 -10.32
C TYR A 423 14.72 5.06 -8.95
N LEU A 424 15.37 5.95 -8.18
CA LEU A 424 15.78 5.68 -6.80
C LEU A 424 14.58 5.46 -5.88
N LEU A 425 13.57 6.36 -5.96
CA LEU A 425 12.36 6.32 -5.15
C LEU A 425 11.57 5.03 -5.31
N THR A 426 11.47 4.53 -6.53
CA THR A 426 10.72 3.31 -6.82
C THR A 426 11.52 2.06 -6.48
N ARG A 427 12.74 1.94 -6.99
CA ARG A 427 13.51 0.70 -6.91
C ARG A 427 14.02 0.39 -5.52
N LEU A 428 14.44 1.39 -4.73
CA LEU A 428 14.95 1.16 -3.36
C LEU A 428 13.87 0.84 -2.33
N ARG A 429 12.59 0.89 -2.72
CA ARG A 429 11.47 0.37 -1.94
C ARG A 429 11.10 -1.06 -2.28
N THR A 430 11.85 -1.71 -3.16
CA THR A 430 11.69 -3.13 -3.51
C THR A 430 12.83 -3.97 -2.96
N ALA A 431 12.59 -5.24 -2.73
CA ALA A 431 13.61 -6.19 -2.28
C ALA A 431 14.74 -6.36 -3.30
N GLU A 432 14.46 -6.12 -4.59
CA GLU A 432 15.45 -6.17 -5.66
C GLU A 432 16.40 -4.98 -5.66
N GLY A 433 15.96 -3.80 -5.22
CA GLY A 433 16.75 -2.57 -5.25
C GLY A 433 17.20 -2.15 -6.66
N ILE A 434 18.32 -1.41 -6.76
CA ILE A 434 18.91 -0.94 -8.02
C ILE A 434 20.10 -1.77 -8.43
N GLY A 435 20.22 -2.08 -9.74
CA GLY A 435 21.43 -2.66 -10.33
C GLY A 435 22.45 -1.56 -10.63
N LEU A 436 23.67 -1.63 -10.10
CA LEU A 436 24.68 -0.59 -10.32
C LEU A 436 25.06 -0.47 -11.81
N ALA A 437 25.22 -1.58 -12.53
CA ALA A 437 25.46 -1.57 -13.97
C ALA A 437 24.25 -1.04 -14.77
N GLU A 438 23.02 -1.34 -14.34
CA GLU A 438 21.80 -0.78 -14.93
C GLU A 438 21.74 0.74 -14.71
N THR A 439 22.05 1.19 -13.49
CA THR A 439 22.09 2.62 -13.14
C THR A 439 23.13 3.37 -13.97
N GLU A 440 24.31 2.78 -14.16
CA GLU A 440 25.38 3.36 -14.99
C GLU A 440 24.96 3.48 -16.45
N ALA A 441 24.32 2.45 -16.99
CA ALA A 441 23.83 2.47 -18.37
C ALA A 441 22.71 3.50 -18.61
N LEU A 442 21.85 3.74 -17.59
CA LEU A 442 20.71 4.67 -17.69
C LEU A 442 21.10 6.13 -17.38
N PHE A 443 22.01 6.35 -16.44
CA PHE A 443 22.24 7.68 -15.84
C PHE A 443 23.71 8.09 -15.75
N GLY A 444 24.65 7.24 -16.23
CA GLY A 444 26.07 7.51 -16.30
C GLY A 444 26.89 7.09 -15.08
N ALA A 445 28.20 6.97 -15.29
CA ALA A 445 29.15 6.48 -14.29
C ALA A 445 29.30 7.43 -13.09
N GLU A 446 29.18 8.74 -13.29
CA GLU A 446 29.31 9.74 -12.22
C GLU A 446 28.21 9.59 -11.15
N ARG A 447 26.93 9.48 -11.56
CA ARG A 447 25.80 9.24 -10.65
C ARG A 447 25.95 7.91 -9.92
N THR A 448 26.37 6.86 -10.62
CA THR A 448 26.60 5.54 -10.00
C THR A 448 27.71 5.60 -8.95
N ALA A 449 28.84 6.25 -9.24
CA ALA A 449 29.92 6.44 -8.28
C ALA A 449 29.48 7.29 -7.07
N ARG A 450 28.63 8.31 -7.28
CA ARG A 450 28.02 9.11 -6.20
C ARG A 450 27.15 8.25 -5.31
N ILE A 451 26.25 7.42 -5.87
CA ILE A 451 25.42 6.50 -5.10
C ILE A 451 26.29 5.62 -4.18
N VAL A 452 27.31 4.95 -4.74
CA VAL A 452 28.19 4.05 -3.99
C VAL A 452 28.91 4.77 -2.85
N ARG A 453 29.32 6.00 -3.06
CA ARG A 453 29.98 6.83 -2.04
C ARG A 453 28.99 7.26 -0.94
N GLU A 454 27.81 7.75 -1.32
CA GLU A 454 26.85 8.35 -0.39
C GLU A 454 26.06 7.30 0.41
N VAL A 455 25.87 6.09 -0.13
CA VAL A 455 25.20 5.00 0.58
C VAL A 455 26.10 4.33 1.65
N ARG A 456 27.40 4.60 1.64
CA ARG A 456 28.39 3.92 2.50
C ARG A 456 28.02 3.92 4.01
N PRO A 457 27.58 5.03 4.63
CA PRO A 457 27.18 5.01 6.04
C PRO A 457 26.02 4.04 6.31
N TRP A 458 25.11 3.87 5.38
CA TRP A 458 23.99 2.96 5.48
C TRP A 458 24.38 1.49 5.30
N THR A 459 25.42 1.22 4.51
CA THR A 459 25.97 -0.13 4.37
C THR A 459 26.81 -0.54 5.59
N GLU A 460 27.51 0.41 6.22
CA GLU A 460 28.27 0.17 7.45
C GLU A 460 27.34 -0.15 8.65
N THR A 461 26.12 0.35 8.67
CA THR A 461 25.10 0.04 9.69
C THR A 461 24.24 -1.19 9.34
N GLY A 462 24.38 -1.76 8.14
CA GLY A 462 23.52 -2.84 7.65
C GLY A 462 22.07 -2.40 7.32
N THR A 463 21.82 -1.09 7.23
CA THR A 463 20.52 -0.55 6.78
C THR A 463 20.33 -0.68 5.27
N ALA A 464 21.42 -0.60 4.51
CA ALA A 464 21.46 -0.93 3.09
C ALA A 464 22.58 -1.96 2.83
N GLU A 465 22.52 -2.66 1.70
CA GLU A 465 23.57 -3.60 1.29
C GLU A 465 23.87 -3.48 -0.20
N ILE A 466 25.15 -3.65 -0.56
CA ILE A 466 25.56 -3.85 -1.95
C ILE A 466 25.97 -5.31 -2.09
N ARG A 467 25.17 -6.09 -2.81
CA ARG A 467 25.39 -7.52 -3.02
C ARG A 467 25.17 -7.92 -4.47
N GLY A 468 26.10 -8.63 -5.07
CA GLY A 468 25.99 -9.07 -6.46
C GLY A 468 25.83 -7.92 -7.48
N GLY A 469 26.43 -6.76 -7.21
CA GLY A 469 26.30 -5.57 -8.07
C GLY A 469 24.94 -4.85 -7.95
N ARG A 470 24.16 -5.13 -6.91
CA ARG A 470 22.89 -4.47 -6.61
C ARG A 470 22.95 -3.77 -5.26
N LEU A 471 22.42 -2.56 -5.19
CA LEU A 471 22.16 -1.84 -3.95
C LEU A 471 20.69 -2.04 -3.58
N ALA A 472 20.44 -2.54 -2.38
CA ALA A 472 19.08 -2.73 -1.84
C ALA A 472 19.02 -2.35 -0.35
N VAL A 473 17.83 -2.03 0.12
CA VAL A 473 17.48 -2.01 1.54
C VAL A 473 16.91 -3.39 1.88
N PRO A 474 17.52 -4.15 2.81
CA PRO A 474 17.00 -5.46 3.19
C PRO A 474 15.52 -5.38 3.61
N PRO A 475 14.64 -6.34 3.24
CA PRO A 475 13.21 -6.27 3.51
C PRO A 475 12.85 -5.92 4.96
N ARG A 476 13.56 -6.49 5.94
CA ARG A 476 13.36 -6.20 7.37
C ARG A 476 13.73 -4.75 7.76
N ARG A 477 14.41 -4.01 6.89
CA ARG A 477 14.83 -2.61 7.09
C ARG A 477 14.11 -1.61 6.20
N MET A 478 13.14 -2.05 5.40
CA MET A 478 12.47 -1.20 4.41
C MET A 478 11.68 -0.04 5.02
N LEU A 479 11.34 -0.07 6.31
CA LEU A 479 10.80 1.09 7.01
C LEU A 479 11.74 2.31 6.96
N LEU A 480 13.06 2.07 6.81
CA LEU A 480 14.11 3.08 6.72
C LEU A 480 14.49 3.43 5.27
N SER A 481 13.81 2.85 4.27
CA SER A 481 14.16 3.08 2.86
C SER A 481 14.12 4.54 2.47
N ASP A 482 13.16 5.32 2.98
CA ASP A 482 13.01 6.74 2.66
C ASP A 482 14.21 7.56 3.14
N ALA A 483 14.76 7.26 4.30
CA ALA A 483 15.95 7.93 4.81
C ALA A 483 17.21 7.61 3.96
N VAL A 484 17.34 6.36 3.49
CA VAL A 484 18.41 5.98 2.54
C VAL A 484 18.23 6.71 1.22
N ILE A 485 17.02 6.71 0.68
CA ILE A 485 16.68 7.35 -0.61
C ILE A 485 16.97 8.86 -0.54
N GLU A 486 16.54 9.54 0.53
CA GLU A 486 16.73 10.99 0.69
C GLU A 486 18.21 11.40 0.55
N THR A 487 19.15 10.58 1.06
CA THR A 487 20.59 10.87 0.93
C THR A 487 21.11 10.74 -0.50
N LEU A 488 20.37 10.07 -1.38
CA LEU A 488 20.78 9.78 -2.76
C LEU A 488 20.09 10.67 -3.80
N LEU A 489 19.04 11.39 -3.44
CA LEU A 489 18.30 12.27 -4.36
C LEU A 489 19.17 13.44 -4.86
N GLU A 490 18.95 13.86 -6.09
CA GLU A 490 19.50 15.10 -6.64
C GLU A 490 18.55 16.26 -6.36
N THR A 491 19.09 17.36 -5.81
CA THR A 491 18.36 18.59 -5.48
C THR A 491 18.40 19.62 -6.61
#